data_ae8e80da7444714c9d3ad2d3edf36cb8
#
_entry.id   ae8e80da7444714c9d3ad2d3edf36cb8
#
_cell.length_a   1.000
_cell.length_b   1.000
_cell.length_c   1.000
_cell.angle_alpha   90.00
_cell.angle_beta   90.00
_cell.angle_gamma   90.00
#
_symmetry.space_group_name_H-M   'P 1'
#
loop_
_entity.id
_entity.type
_entity.pdbx_description
1 polymer ?
#
loop_
_entity_poly.entity_id
_entity_poly.type
_entity_poly.pdbx_seq_one_letter_code
_entity_poly.pdbx_strand_id
1 'polypeptide(L)'
;MAAIDQYIERIPNSELQEQIREEVARLTKKKRFGLVYENHLPDNVLMPEVTIRRGTKVALRGNTPNDVYEVQDIEKDNAVCRNLASLEDKTFLLDDLVAVAQRGDVIYPYLKPMDSVEIAPDSDLWHTLIEADNYHALQTLAYLYPGMVDCIYIDPPYNKPDSHDWKYNCDYVDGTDAYRHSKWLSMMEARLKIAKKLLNPNDSVLIVTIDELEYHHLGCLLEQMFPEARIQMVSTLVNPKGVTRNGFRRADEYIYVVMIGTASPCPLDLGIEWSPSAIKSKHEGKNNIAKLGWTSMMRRGSHSSRQERMGLYYAIYVDPVSKNIKKIGKSLPQGVDKDTDCLGLIQVLPLRANGSQGCWQVGPQELQNRISQGRIKVGKETSYGFVINYLPNGEYNLKSATKPFNLLLACTCPLVTEFADN
;
A
#
# COMPACT_ATOMS: atom_id res chain seq x y z
N MET A 1 -6.08 2.55 -43.03
CA MET A 1 -7.43 2.44 -42.42
C MET A 1 -7.42 1.23 -41.49
N ALA A 2 -7.95 1.36 -40.30
CA ALA A 2 -8.08 0.20 -39.40
C ALA A 2 -9.14 -0.77 -39.99
N ALA A 3 -9.01 -2.08 -39.72
CA ALA A 3 -9.96 -3.06 -40.22
C ALA A 3 -11.42 -2.74 -39.84
N ILE A 4 -11.64 -2.06 -38.72
CA ILE A 4 -12.95 -1.65 -38.25
C ILE A 4 -13.61 -0.63 -39.17
N ASP A 5 -12.86 0.29 -39.78
CA ASP A 5 -13.40 1.27 -40.72
C ASP A 5 -14.00 0.58 -41.96
N GLN A 6 -13.34 -0.48 -42.43
CA GLN A 6 -13.85 -1.27 -43.56
C GLN A 6 -15.13 -2.04 -43.24
N TYR A 7 -15.31 -2.44 -41.98
CA TYR A 7 -16.55 -3.09 -41.54
C TYR A 7 -17.69 -2.08 -41.40
N ILE A 8 -17.41 -0.88 -40.90
CA ILE A 8 -18.39 0.19 -40.77
C ILE A 8 -18.90 0.62 -42.16
N GLU A 9 -18.04 0.71 -43.17
CA GLU A 9 -18.42 1.08 -44.53
C GLU A 9 -19.35 0.07 -45.20
N ARG A 10 -19.39 -1.17 -44.73
CA ARG A 10 -20.30 -2.23 -45.23
C ARG A 10 -21.70 -2.19 -44.63
N ILE A 11 -21.95 -1.35 -43.64
CA ILE A 11 -23.26 -1.21 -43.02
C ILE A 11 -24.16 -0.41 -43.93
N PRO A 12 -25.34 -0.92 -44.35
CA PRO A 12 -26.22 -0.22 -45.32
C PRO A 12 -26.89 1.04 -44.76
N ASN A 13 -27.02 1.15 -43.42
CA ASN A 13 -27.70 2.25 -42.77
C ASN A 13 -26.68 3.34 -42.39
N SER A 14 -26.78 4.50 -43.00
CA SER A 14 -25.84 5.62 -42.81
C SER A 14 -25.93 6.23 -41.40
N GLU A 15 -27.09 6.23 -40.77
CA GLU A 15 -27.25 6.73 -39.40
C GLU A 15 -26.55 5.80 -38.38
N LEU A 16 -26.70 4.49 -38.59
CA LEU A 16 -26.00 3.50 -37.77
C LEU A 16 -24.47 3.52 -38.01
N GLN A 17 -24.00 3.77 -39.24
CA GLN A 17 -22.59 3.99 -39.53
C GLN A 17 -22.03 5.13 -38.70
N GLU A 18 -22.71 6.27 -38.68
CA GLU A 18 -22.26 7.47 -37.95
C GLU A 18 -22.24 7.23 -36.45
N GLN A 19 -23.28 6.65 -35.86
CA GLN A 19 -23.35 6.28 -34.45
C GLN A 19 -22.20 5.33 -34.05
N ILE A 20 -21.91 4.33 -34.89
CA ILE A 20 -20.79 3.41 -34.60
C ILE A 20 -19.45 4.12 -34.74
N ARG A 21 -19.27 5.03 -35.73
CA ARG A 21 -18.03 5.82 -35.85
C ARG A 21 -17.83 6.73 -34.65
N GLU A 22 -18.87 7.40 -34.16
CA GLU A 22 -18.80 8.24 -32.97
C GLU A 22 -18.42 7.40 -31.74
N GLU A 23 -19.02 6.22 -31.58
CA GLU A 23 -18.72 5.35 -30.44
C GLU A 23 -17.31 4.76 -30.53
N VAL A 24 -16.85 4.33 -31.71
CA VAL A 24 -15.47 3.89 -31.95
C VAL A 24 -14.49 5.02 -31.69
N ALA A 25 -14.77 6.24 -32.14
CA ALA A 25 -13.94 7.40 -31.88
C ALA A 25 -13.88 7.73 -30.37
N ARG A 26 -15.04 7.62 -29.67
CA ARG A 26 -15.12 7.78 -28.21
C ARG A 26 -14.26 6.75 -27.47
N LEU A 27 -14.37 5.48 -27.87
CA LEU A 27 -13.62 4.37 -27.27
C LEU A 27 -12.11 4.49 -27.57
N THR A 28 -11.73 4.87 -28.80
CA THR A 28 -10.32 5.02 -29.20
C THR A 28 -9.68 6.27 -28.58
N LYS A 29 -10.41 7.34 -28.39
CA LYS A 29 -9.92 8.57 -27.75
C LYS A 29 -9.58 8.37 -26.29
N LYS A 30 -10.26 7.44 -25.60
CA LYS A 30 -10.01 7.10 -24.19
C LYS A 30 -8.84 6.12 -24.00
N LYS A 31 -8.46 5.34 -25.02
CA LYS A 31 -7.40 4.32 -24.94
C LYS A 31 -6.21 4.69 -25.82
N ARG A 32 -5.33 5.54 -25.29
CA ARG A 32 -4.03 5.85 -25.97
C ARG A 32 -3.01 4.71 -25.78
N PHE A 33 -3.09 4.00 -24.68
CA PHE A 33 -2.29 2.82 -24.36
C PHE A 33 -3.17 1.89 -23.52
N GLY A 34 -3.07 0.59 -23.74
CA GLY A 34 -3.80 -0.41 -22.97
C GLY A 34 -3.03 -1.71 -22.89
N LEU A 35 -3.18 -2.41 -21.78
CA LEU A 35 -2.67 -3.76 -21.63
C LEU A 35 -3.42 -4.69 -22.59
N VAL A 36 -2.66 -5.50 -23.32
CA VAL A 36 -3.18 -6.61 -24.12
C VAL A 36 -2.62 -7.89 -23.52
N TYR A 37 -3.49 -8.74 -23.00
CA TYR A 37 -3.15 -10.04 -22.44
C TYR A 37 -4.29 -11.03 -22.65
N GLU A 38 -3.96 -12.31 -22.60
CA GLU A 38 -4.95 -13.36 -22.71
C GLU A 38 -5.77 -13.46 -21.42
N ASN A 39 -7.06 -13.68 -21.56
CA ASN A 39 -7.95 -13.87 -20.41
C ASN A 39 -7.91 -15.35 -20.00
N HIS A 40 -7.35 -15.63 -18.84
CA HIS A 40 -7.28 -16.95 -18.26
C HIS A 40 -8.32 -17.10 -17.16
N LEU A 41 -9.21 -18.07 -17.29
CA LEU A 41 -10.15 -18.45 -16.26
C LEU A 41 -9.71 -19.80 -15.67
N PRO A 42 -9.85 -20.02 -14.37
CA PRO A 42 -9.58 -21.33 -13.79
C PRO A 42 -10.52 -22.36 -14.44
N ASP A 43 -9.95 -23.47 -14.87
CA ASP A 43 -10.74 -24.54 -15.49
C ASP A 43 -11.61 -25.24 -14.45
N ASN A 44 -11.16 -25.30 -13.21
CA ASN A 44 -11.81 -25.99 -12.10
C ASN A 44 -11.83 -25.14 -10.83
N VAL A 45 -12.94 -25.16 -10.11
CA VAL A 45 -13.11 -24.46 -8.82
C VAL A 45 -13.50 -25.49 -7.75
N LEU A 46 -12.74 -25.57 -6.67
CA LEU A 46 -13.05 -26.45 -5.53
C LEU A 46 -14.24 -25.91 -4.73
N MET A 47 -15.15 -26.78 -4.35
CA MET A 47 -16.36 -26.49 -3.58
C MET A 47 -16.44 -27.37 -2.32
N PRO A 48 -15.71 -27.04 -1.24
CA PRO A 48 -15.54 -27.91 -0.07
C PRO A 48 -16.84 -28.19 0.70
N GLU A 49 -17.81 -27.30 0.66
CA GLU A 49 -19.09 -27.43 1.40
C GLU A 49 -20.20 -28.15 0.60
N VAL A 50 -19.91 -28.53 -0.62
CA VAL A 50 -20.91 -29.23 -1.46
C VAL A 50 -20.94 -30.71 -1.10
N THR A 51 -22.13 -31.21 -0.76
CA THR A 51 -22.32 -32.64 -0.49
C THR A 51 -22.10 -33.45 -1.77
N ILE A 52 -21.16 -34.40 -1.69
CA ILE A 52 -20.85 -35.30 -2.80
C ILE A 52 -21.98 -36.31 -2.96
N ARG A 53 -22.50 -36.41 -4.19
CA ARG A 53 -23.57 -37.32 -4.60
C ARG A 53 -23.22 -37.97 -5.93
N ARG A 54 -23.97 -38.98 -6.33
CA ARG A 54 -23.86 -39.52 -7.70
C ARG A 54 -24.03 -38.43 -8.76
N GLY A 55 -23.16 -38.39 -9.74
CA GLY A 55 -23.06 -37.31 -10.75
C GLY A 55 -22.33 -36.06 -10.33
N THR A 56 -21.87 -35.95 -9.05
CA THR A 56 -21.03 -34.83 -8.62
C THR A 56 -19.66 -34.95 -9.25
N LYS A 57 -19.16 -33.85 -9.82
CA LYS A 57 -17.77 -33.75 -10.24
C LYS A 57 -16.88 -33.53 -9.01
N VAL A 58 -15.80 -34.28 -8.91
CA VAL A 58 -14.92 -34.28 -7.73
C VAL A 58 -13.44 -34.29 -8.13
N ALA A 59 -12.58 -33.78 -7.24
CA ALA A 59 -11.13 -33.93 -7.30
C ALA A 59 -10.59 -34.41 -5.95
N LEU A 60 -9.32 -34.84 -5.90
CA LEU A 60 -8.65 -35.21 -4.65
C LEU A 60 -8.30 -33.94 -3.87
N ARG A 61 -8.56 -33.95 -2.55
CA ARG A 61 -8.15 -32.89 -1.64
C ARG A 61 -6.62 -32.72 -1.62
N GLY A 62 -6.15 -31.49 -1.56
CA GLY A 62 -4.73 -31.18 -1.43
C GLY A 62 -3.94 -31.20 -2.75
N ASN A 63 -4.53 -31.62 -3.86
CA ASN A 63 -3.90 -31.57 -5.16
C ASN A 63 -4.49 -30.42 -6.01
N THR A 64 -3.67 -29.91 -6.94
CA THR A 64 -4.19 -29.06 -8.01
C THR A 64 -5.28 -29.85 -8.75
N PRO A 65 -6.48 -29.31 -9.00
CA PRO A 65 -7.60 -30.07 -9.55
C PRO A 65 -7.43 -30.33 -11.07
N ASN A 66 -6.29 -30.93 -11.44
CA ASN A 66 -6.01 -31.27 -12.85
C ASN A 66 -6.80 -32.51 -13.30
N ASP A 67 -7.00 -33.45 -12.36
CA ASP A 67 -7.79 -34.68 -12.61
C ASP A 67 -9.16 -34.51 -12.00
N VAL A 68 -10.18 -34.36 -12.84
CA VAL A 68 -11.59 -34.30 -12.43
C VAL A 68 -12.26 -35.60 -12.71
N TYR A 69 -13.01 -36.08 -11.75
CA TYR A 69 -13.75 -37.33 -11.77
C TYR A 69 -15.25 -37.05 -11.61
N GLU A 70 -16.10 -37.90 -12.15
CA GLU A 70 -17.54 -37.91 -11.90
C GLU A 70 -17.93 -39.11 -11.03
N VAL A 71 -18.60 -38.85 -9.93
CA VAL A 71 -19.08 -39.93 -9.03
C VAL A 71 -20.14 -40.77 -9.72
N GLN A 72 -19.84 -42.02 -9.95
CA GLN A 72 -20.77 -42.98 -10.57
C GLN A 72 -21.65 -43.67 -9.53
N ASP A 73 -21.06 -44.05 -8.39
CA ASP A 73 -21.78 -44.68 -7.28
C ASP A 73 -21.07 -44.42 -5.94
N ILE A 74 -21.82 -44.53 -4.83
CA ILE A 74 -21.33 -44.35 -3.49
C ILE A 74 -21.73 -45.57 -2.65
N GLU A 75 -20.72 -46.28 -2.13
CA GLU A 75 -20.89 -47.42 -1.23
C GLU A 75 -20.28 -47.08 0.11
N LYS A 76 -21.12 -46.79 1.12
CA LYS A 76 -20.72 -46.37 2.48
C LYS A 76 -19.77 -45.13 2.41
N ASP A 77 -18.49 -45.34 2.77
CA ASP A 77 -17.47 -44.29 2.82
C ASP A 77 -16.63 -44.19 1.54
N ASN A 78 -16.94 -45.03 0.52
CA ASN A 78 -16.22 -45.06 -0.75
C ASN A 78 -17.07 -44.53 -1.90
N ALA A 79 -16.46 -43.83 -2.82
CA ALA A 79 -17.04 -43.38 -4.06
C ALA A 79 -16.33 -44.03 -5.25
N VAL A 80 -17.09 -44.65 -6.13
CA VAL A 80 -16.62 -45.09 -7.44
C VAL A 80 -16.70 -43.90 -8.38
N CYS A 81 -15.59 -43.47 -8.92
CA CYS A 81 -15.47 -42.23 -9.67
C CYS A 81 -14.84 -42.51 -11.03
N ARG A 82 -15.41 -41.94 -12.08
CA ARG A 82 -14.90 -42.01 -13.44
C ARG A 82 -14.07 -40.78 -13.77
N ASN A 83 -12.84 -40.97 -14.18
CA ASN A 83 -12.01 -39.86 -14.67
C ASN A 83 -12.60 -39.30 -15.95
N LEU A 84 -12.82 -37.99 -16.03
CA LEU A 84 -13.47 -37.36 -17.18
C LEU A 84 -12.59 -37.29 -18.43
N ALA A 85 -11.25 -37.39 -18.27
CA ALA A 85 -10.30 -37.35 -19.38
C ALA A 85 -9.96 -38.77 -19.88
N SER A 86 -9.59 -39.72 -18.97
CA SER A 86 -9.17 -41.07 -19.33
C SER A 86 -10.32 -42.06 -19.39
N LEU A 87 -11.49 -41.74 -18.87
CA LEU A 87 -12.69 -42.60 -18.75
C LEU A 87 -12.46 -43.87 -17.89
N GLU A 88 -11.40 -43.89 -17.09
CA GLU A 88 -11.10 -44.97 -16.17
C GLU A 88 -11.88 -44.80 -14.86
N ASP A 89 -12.36 -45.92 -14.31
CA ASP A 89 -13.04 -45.91 -13.02
C ASP A 89 -12.02 -46.16 -11.90
N LYS A 90 -12.09 -45.32 -10.84
CA LYS A 90 -11.26 -45.43 -9.62
C LYS A 90 -12.13 -45.30 -8.40
N THR A 91 -11.74 -45.96 -7.31
CA THR A 91 -12.45 -45.85 -6.01
C THR A 91 -11.63 -45.02 -5.07
N PHE A 92 -12.27 -44.05 -4.40
CA PHE A 92 -11.68 -43.16 -3.42
C PHE A 92 -12.52 -43.12 -2.15
N LEU A 93 -11.89 -42.78 -1.00
CA LEU A 93 -12.63 -42.43 0.21
C LEU A 93 -13.37 -41.09 -0.03
N LEU A 94 -14.58 -40.97 0.47
CA LEU A 94 -15.36 -39.71 0.36
C LEU A 94 -14.65 -38.52 1.02
N ASP A 95 -13.96 -38.74 2.12
CA ASP A 95 -13.22 -37.72 2.86
C ASP A 95 -12.02 -37.18 2.09
N ASP A 96 -11.45 -37.97 1.17
CA ASP A 96 -10.36 -37.56 0.30
C ASP A 96 -10.82 -36.77 -0.92
N LEU A 97 -12.14 -36.64 -1.11
CA LEU A 97 -12.73 -35.99 -2.26
C LEU A 97 -13.25 -34.60 -1.89
N VAL A 98 -13.24 -33.71 -2.87
CA VAL A 98 -13.88 -32.40 -2.82
C VAL A 98 -14.66 -32.19 -4.11
N ALA A 99 -15.86 -31.63 -4.00
CA ALA A 99 -16.65 -31.29 -5.18
C ALA A 99 -15.96 -30.21 -6.01
N VAL A 100 -16.11 -30.26 -7.33
CA VAL A 100 -15.49 -29.34 -8.28
C VAL A 100 -16.54 -28.82 -9.24
N ALA A 101 -16.55 -27.51 -9.48
CA ALA A 101 -17.21 -26.89 -10.62
C ALA A 101 -16.20 -26.68 -11.75
N GLN A 102 -16.55 -27.08 -12.95
CA GLN A 102 -15.75 -26.83 -14.15
C GLN A 102 -16.19 -25.53 -14.82
N ARG A 103 -15.34 -25.04 -15.71
CA ARG A 103 -15.65 -23.85 -16.53
C ARG A 103 -16.98 -24.03 -17.25
N GLY A 104 -17.93 -23.10 -16.98
CA GLY A 104 -19.29 -23.12 -17.51
C GLY A 104 -20.35 -23.68 -16.55
N ASP A 105 -19.95 -24.35 -15.48
CA ASP A 105 -20.86 -24.70 -14.40
C ASP A 105 -21.28 -23.44 -13.63
N VAL A 106 -22.54 -23.35 -13.24
CA VAL A 106 -23.07 -22.20 -12.50
C VAL A 106 -22.81 -22.39 -11.01
N ILE A 107 -22.11 -21.42 -10.41
CA ILE A 107 -21.82 -21.38 -8.98
C ILE A 107 -22.65 -20.27 -8.33
N TYR A 108 -23.33 -20.58 -7.24
CA TYR A 108 -24.09 -19.64 -6.42
C TYR A 108 -23.43 -19.53 -5.04
N PRO A 109 -22.47 -18.59 -4.84
CA PRO A 109 -21.84 -18.41 -3.54
C PRO A 109 -22.83 -17.82 -2.54
N TYR A 110 -22.75 -18.26 -1.27
CA TYR A 110 -23.49 -17.70 -0.16
C TYR A 110 -22.63 -17.65 1.10
N LEU A 111 -22.96 -16.78 2.04
CA LEU A 111 -22.30 -16.67 3.33
C LEU A 111 -23.02 -17.52 4.37
N LYS A 112 -22.28 -18.40 5.05
CA LYS A 112 -22.78 -19.24 6.15
C LYS A 112 -22.23 -18.66 7.46
N PRO A 113 -23.07 -18.19 8.39
CA PRO A 113 -22.58 -17.76 9.69
C PRO A 113 -22.03 -18.96 10.47
N MET A 114 -20.81 -18.82 10.99
CA MET A 114 -20.12 -19.87 11.71
C MET A 114 -20.10 -19.60 13.21
N ASP A 115 -19.68 -18.41 13.62
CA ASP A 115 -19.60 -17.99 15.01
C ASP A 115 -19.68 -16.47 15.13
N SER A 116 -19.98 -15.96 16.33
CA SER A 116 -19.98 -14.53 16.64
C SER A 116 -19.61 -14.29 18.08
N VAL A 117 -18.79 -13.27 18.34
CA VAL A 117 -18.40 -12.81 19.65
C VAL A 117 -18.84 -11.36 19.82
N GLU A 118 -19.77 -11.11 20.73
CA GLU A 118 -20.26 -9.78 21.01
C GLU A 118 -19.48 -9.16 22.19
N ILE A 119 -18.63 -8.17 21.89
CA ILE A 119 -17.78 -7.50 22.89
C ILE A 119 -18.43 -6.21 23.39
N ALA A 120 -19.25 -5.57 22.55
CA ALA A 120 -19.89 -4.30 22.83
C ALA A 120 -21.36 -4.34 22.38
N PRO A 121 -22.29 -4.83 23.24
CA PRO A 121 -23.70 -5.03 22.87
C PRO A 121 -24.45 -3.74 22.49
N ASP A 122 -23.94 -2.58 22.91
CA ASP A 122 -24.51 -1.28 22.57
C ASP A 122 -23.96 -0.67 21.27
N SER A 123 -23.14 -1.41 20.53
CA SER A 123 -22.49 -0.92 19.29
C SER A 123 -22.96 -1.71 18.06
N ASP A 124 -23.35 -0.99 17.02
CA ASP A 124 -23.69 -1.56 15.70
C ASP A 124 -22.44 -1.83 14.84
N LEU A 125 -21.22 -1.64 15.36
CA LEU A 125 -19.98 -1.83 14.63
C LEU A 125 -19.50 -3.29 14.73
N TRP A 126 -19.34 -3.94 13.61
CA TRP A 126 -18.90 -5.33 13.49
C TRP A 126 -17.57 -5.47 12.74
N HIS A 127 -16.72 -6.36 13.22
CA HIS A 127 -15.60 -6.91 12.47
C HIS A 127 -16.01 -8.28 11.93
N THR A 128 -15.98 -8.45 10.61
CA THR A 128 -16.39 -9.70 9.96
C THR A 128 -15.20 -10.37 9.32
N LEU A 129 -14.97 -11.64 9.67
CA LEU A 129 -14.01 -12.52 8.99
C LEU A 129 -14.78 -13.43 8.05
N ILE A 130 -14.39 -13.46 6.77
CA ILE A 130 -14.96 -14.36 5.77
C ILE A 130 -13.89 -15.32 5.31
N GLU A 131 -14.06 -16.60 5.63
CA GLU A 131 -13.20 -17.68 5.18
C GLU A 131 -13.76 -18.27 3.89
N ALA A 132 -13.11 -17.97 2.77
CA ALA A 132 -13.54 -18.44 1.45
C ALA A 132 -12.47 -18.13 0.38
N ASP A 133 -12.63 -18.72 -0.84
CA ASP A 133 -12.00 -18.13 -2.02
C ASP A 133 -12.47 -16.68 -2.17
N ASN A 134 -11.53 -15.75 -2.27
CA ASN A 134 -11.82 -14.33 -2.20
C ASN A 134 -12.65 -13.84 -3.41
N TYR A 135 -12.54 -14.47 -4.58
CA TYR A 135 -13.33 -14.09 -5.75
C TYR A 135 -14.82 -14.33 -5.50
N HIS A 136 -15.17 -15.49 -4.93
CA HIS A 136 -16.55 -15.84 -4.59
C HIS A 136 -17.10 -15.04 -3.40
N ALA A 137 -16.25 -14.79 -2.39
CA ALA A 137 -16.59 -13.90 -1.28
C ALA A 137 -16.91 -12.49 -1.78
N LEU A 138 -16.06 -11.92 -2.63
CA LEU A 138 -16.26 -10.60 -3.23
C LEU A 138 -17.54 -10.53 -4.06
N GLN A 139 -17.89 -11.59 -4.82
CA GLN A 139 -19.15 -11.65 -5.56
C GLN A 139 -20.35 -11.55 -4.62
N THR A 140 -20.31 -12.26 -3.49
CA THR A 140 -21.39 -12.21 -2.48
C THR A 140 -21.48 -10.83 -1.85
N LEU A 141 -20.34 -10.24 -1.47
CA LEU A 141 -20.29 -8.88 -0.90
C LEU A 141 -20.81 -7.82 -1.88
N ALA A 142 -20.61 -8.00 -3.18
CA ALA A 142 -21.10 -7.06 -4.19
C ALA A 142 -22.64 -6.97 -4.27
N TYR A 143 -23.36 -7.95 -3.73
CA TYR A 143 -24.82 -7.87 -3.55
C TYR A 143 -25.20 -7.11 -2.29
N LEU A 144 -24.39 -7.23 -1.22
CA LEU A 144 -24.71 -6.67 0.09
C LEU A 144 -24.25 -5.22 0.23
N TYR A 145 -23.09 -4.88 -0.35
CA TYR A 145 -22.40 -3.61 -0.11
C TYR A 145 -21.97 -2.87 -1.39
N PRO A 146 -22.82 -2.80 -2.45
CA PRO A 146 -22.44 -2.10 -3.68
C PRO A 146 -22.26 -0.60 -3.43
N GLY A 147 -21.07 -0.06 -3.71
CA GLY A 147 -20.76 1.35 -3.53
C GLY A 147 -20.68 1.84 -2.08
N MET A 148 -20.58 0.93 -1.12
CA MET A 148 -20.60 1.26 0.32
C MET A 148 -19.25 1.13 1.01
N VAL A 149 -18.22 0.65 0.32
CA VAL A 149 -16.89 0.42 0.90
C VAL A 149 -16.02 1.65 0.71
N ASP A 150 -15.51 2.22 1.79
CA ASP A 150 -14.69 3.43 1.78
C ASP A 150 -13.20 3.12 1.57
N CYS A 151 -12.74 1.93 1.99
CA CYS A 151 -11.34 1.54 1.82
C CYS A 151 -11.22 0.04 1.54
N ILE A 152 -10.44 -0.29 0.52
CA ILE A 152 -10.00 -1.66 0.24
C ILE A 152 -8.47 -1.69 0.30
N TYR A 153 -7.92 -2.58 1.12
CA TYR A 153 -6.49 -2.91 1.13
C TYR A 153 -6.30 -4.34 0.65
N ILE A 154 -5.39 -4.54 -0.29
CA ILE A 154 -5.05 -5.85 -0.81
C ILE A 154 -3.54 -6.04 -0.89
N ASP A 155 -3.11 -7.26 -0.56
CA ASP A 155 -1.75 -7.75 -0.71
C ASP A 155 -1.80 -9.01 -1.61
N PRO A 156 -1.79 -8.83 -2.95
CA PRO A 156 -1.95 -9.94 -3.88
C PRO A 156 -0.69 -10.80 -3.94
N PRO A 157 -0.75 -12.04 -4.45
CA PRO A 157 0.46 -12.81 -4.72
C PRO A 157 1.35 -12.06 -5.70
N TYR A 158 2.66 -11.96 -5.37
CA TYR A 158 3.63 -11.16 -6.13
C TYR A 158 4.18 -11.86 -7.38
N ASN A 159 3.68 -13.06 -7.69
CA ASN A 159 4.08 -13.86 -8.85
C ASN A 159 5.59 -14.20 -8.88
N LYS A 160 6.16 -14.55 -7.71
CA LYS A 160 7.58 -14.90 -7.55
C LYS A 160 7.87 -16.30 -8.09
N PRO A 161 8.91 -16.50 -8.92
CA PRO A 161 9.21 -17.81 -9.53
C PRO A 161 9.75 -18.88 -8.56
N ASP A 162 10.29 -18.51 -7.39
CA ASP A 162 11.06 -19.41 -6.52
C ASP A 162 10.51 -19.47 -5.07
N SER A 163 9.21 -19.37 -4.84
CA SER A 163 8.64 -19.24 -3.50
C SER A 163 8.27 -20.57 -2.81
N HIS A 164 9.12 -21.60 -2.91
CA HIS A 164 8.87 -22.90 -2.25
C HIS A 164 8.82 -22.86 -0.72
N ASP A 165 9.33 -21.80 -0.09
CA ASP A 165 9.47 -21.70 1.37
C ASP A 165 8.39 -20.83 2.06
N TRP A 166 7.40 -20.32 1.34
CA TRP A 166 6.39 -19.46 1.94
C TRP A 166 5.11 -20.23 2.25
N LYS A 167 4.57 -20.04 3.47
CA LYS A 167 3.26 -20.60 3.87
C LYS A 167 2.11 -20.11 2.97
N TYR A 168 2.31 -19.01 2.27
CA TYR A 168 1.38 -18.48 1.27
C TYR A 168 1.87 -18.87 -0.12
N ASN A 169 1.03 -19.50 -0.90
CA ASN A 169 1.33 -19.77 -2.30
C ASN A 169 1.35 -18.44 -3.07
N CYS A 170 2.55 -17.81 -3.15
CA CYS A 170 2.78 -16.63 -3.97
C CYS A 170 2.96 -17.00 -5.46
N ASP A 171 3.02 -18.28 -5.77
CA ASP A 171 3.08 -18.81 -7.13
C ASP A 171 1.67 -19.05 -7.63
N TYR A 172 0.98 -17.99 -7.99
CA TYR A 172 -0.29 -18.13 -8.70
C TYR A 172 -0.13 -18.90 -10.01
N VAL A 173 1.06 -18.82 -10.61
CA VAL A 173 1.44 -19.47 -11.85
C VAL A 173 2.86 -20.00 -11.73
N ASP A 174 3.13 -21.17 -12.33
CA ASP A 174 4.48 -21.74 -12.40
C ASP A 174 5.47 -20.71 -12.96
N GLY A 175 6.64 -20.57 -12.33
CA GLY A 175 7.67 -19.61 -12.72
C GLY A 175 8.23 -19.83 -14.15
N THR A 176 8.05 -21.04 -14.71
CA THR A 176 8.43 -21.41 -16.08
C THR A 176 7.33 -21.15 -17.10
N ASP A 177 6.12 -20.78 -16.67
CA ASP A 177 4.99 -20.53 -17.56
C ASP A 177 5.21 -19.23 -18.36
N ALA A 178 5.23 -19.35 -19.69
CA ALA A 178 5.38 -18.22 -20.60
C ALA A 178 4.24 -17.17 -20.49
N TYR A 179 3.09 -17.57 -19.99
CA TYR A 179 1.90 -16.72 -19.82
C TYR A 179 1.67 -16.25 -18.38
N ARG A 180 2.64 -16.42 -17.50
CA ARG A 180 2.50 -16.13 -16.06
C ARG A 180 1.97 -14.72 -15.76
N HIS A 181 2.46 -13.70 -16.48
CA HIS A 181 2.01 -12.31 -16.30
C HIS A 181 0.56 -12.12 -16.78
N SER A 182 0.16 -12.75 -17.90
CA SER A 182 -1.21 -12.72 -18.39
C SER A 182 -2.19 -13.40 -17.43
N LYS A 183 -1.80 -14.54 -16.88
CA LYS A 183 -2.61 -15.27 -15.88
C LYS A 183 -2.78 -14.43 -14.60
N TRP A 184 -1.69 -13.82 -14.12
CA TRP A 184 -1.72 -12.93 -12.97
C TRP A 184 -2.62 -11.71 -13.21
N LEU A 185 -2.49 -11.06 -14.37
CA LEU A 185 -3.34 -9.94 -14.77
C LEU A 185 -4.81 -10.32 -14.84
N SER A 186 -5.15 -11.48 -15.41
CA SER A 186 -6.52 -11.99 -15.46
C SER A 186 -7.11 -12.20 -14.07
N MET A 187 -6.32 -12.78 -13.17
CA MET A 187 -6.70 -12.98 -11.76
C MET A 187 -6.99 -11.66 -11.07
N MET A 188 -6.09 -10.67 -11.24
CA MET A 188 -6.24 -9.34 -10.65
C MET A 188 -7.40 -8.56 -11.25
N GLU A 189 -7.54 -8.55 -12.58
CA GLU A 189 -8.63 -7.86 -13.26
C GLU A 189 -10.00 -8.34 -12.79
N ALA A 190 -10.20 -9.65 -12.69
CA ALA A 190 -11.47 -10.23 -12.23
C ALA A 190 -11.86 -9.72 -10.84
N ARG A 191 -10.91 -9.67 -9.90
CA ARG A 191 -11.12 -9.22 -8.52
C ARG A 191 -11.29 -7.71 -8.43
N LEU A 192 -10.46 -6.96 -9.12
CA LEU A 192 -10.53 -5.49 -9.15
C LEU A 192 -11.83 -4.98 -9.79
N LYS A 193 -12.40 -5.71 -10.77
CA LYS A 193 -13.74 -5.40 -11.31
C LYS A 193 -14.82 -5.45 -10.25
N ILE A 194 -14.75 -6.41 -9.33
CA ILE A 194 -15.70 -6.53 -8.24
C ILE A 194 -15.38 -5.47 -7.16
N ALA A 195 -14.12 -5.30 -6.81
CA ALA A 195 -13.67 -4.25 -5.88
C ALA A 195 -14.18 -2.87 -6.30
N LYS A 196 -14.11 -2.54 -7.60
CA LYS A 196 -14.65 -1.29 -8.14
C LYS A 196 -16.16 -1.11 -7.93
N LYS A 197 -16.93 -2.22 -7.94
CA LYS A 197 -18.37 -2.17 -7.64
C LYS A 197 -18.66 -1.96 -6.16
N LEU A 198 -17.78 -2.43 -5.29
CA LEU A 198 -17.91 -2.28 -3.84
C LEU A 198 -17.52 -0.87 -3.37
N LEU A 199 -16.50 -0.28 -3.98
CA LEU A 199 -15.98 1.03 -3.59
C LEU A 199 -17.00 2.15 -3.80
N ASN A 200 -17.07 3.05 -2.80
CA ASN A 200 -17.87 4.27 -2.86
C ASN A 200 -17.34 5.16 -4.01
N PRO A 201 -18.14 5.47 -5.02
CA PRO A 201 -17.67 6.22 -6.17
C PRO A 201 -17.36 7.69 -5.87
N ASN A 202 -17.85 8.23 -4.74
CA ASN A 202 -17.71 9.62 -4.38
C ASN A 202 -16.49 9.90 -3.49
N ASP A 203 -16.13 8.95 -2.62
CA ASP A 203 -15.04 9.12 -1.66
C ASP A 203 -14.56 7.75 -1.15
N SER A 204 -13.55 7.18 -1.81
CA SER A 204 -12.98 5.91 -1.40
C SER A 204 -11.54 5.74 -1.86
N VAL A 205 -10.84 4.76 -1.27
CA VAL A 205 -9.46 4.46 -1.60
C VAL A 205 -9.24 2.95 -1.77
N LEU A 206 -8.48 2.57 -2.81
CA LEU A 206 -7.94 1.23 -2.97
C LEU A 206 -6.43 1.30 -2.78
N ILE A 207 -5.90 0.45 -1.90
CA ILE A 207 -4.47 0.34 -1.61
C ILE A 207 -4.02 -1.07 -2.01
N VAL A 208 -2.97 -1.15 -2.84
CA VAL A 208 -2.43 -2.42 -3.34
C VAL A 208 -0.91 -2.44 -3.13
N THR A 209 -0.44 -3.42 -2.36
CA THR A 209 1.00 -3.69 -2.23
C THR A 209 1.49 -4.59 -3.35
N ILE A 210 2.74 -4.41 -3.77
CA ILE A 210 3.34 -5.20 -4.86
C ILE A 210 4.87 -5.07 -4.82
N ASP A 211 5.57 -6.00 -5.46
CA ASP A 211 7.02 -5.93 -5.64
C ASP A 211 7.47 -5.58 -7.07
N GLU A 212 8.79 -5.68 -7.31
CA GLU A 212 9.41 -5.34 -8.59
C GLU A 212 9.00 -6.20 -9.77
N LEU A 213 8.35 -7.36 -9.55
CA LEU A 213 8.00 -8.28 -10.64
C LEU A 213 6.76 -7.83 -11.39
N GLU A 214 5.74 -7.38 -10.66
CA GLU A 214 4.43 -7.06 -11.25
C GLU A 214 4.02 -5.58 -11.10
N TYR A 215 4.81 -4.72 -10.44
CA TYR A 215 4.38 -3.33 -10.18
C TYR A 215 4.00 -2.56 -11.43
N HIS A 216 4.74 -2.72 -12.53
CA HIS A 216 4.45 -1.99 -13.77
C HIS A 216 3.21 -2.54 -14.50
N HIS A 217 2.97 -3.86 -14.48
CA HIS A 217 1.76 -4.47 -15.03
C HIS A 217 0.53 -4.04 -14.21
N LEU A 218 0.65 -4.06 -12.88
CA LEU A 218 -0.40 -3.59 -11.99
C LEU A 218 -0.71 -2.11 -12.21
N GLY A 219 0.30 -1.26 -12.34
CA GLY A 219 0.11 0.16 -12.60
C GLY A 219 -0.71 0.42 -13.85
N CYS A 220 -0.33 -0.22 -14.97
CA CYS A 220 -1.09 -0.12 -16.21
C CYS A 220 -2.53 -0.67 -16.09
N LEU A 221 -2.72 -1.77 -15.36
CA LEU A 221 -4.05 -2.33 -15.11
C LEU A 221 -4.92 -1.37 -14.29
N LEU A 222 -4.37 -0.78 -13.23
CA LEU A 222 -5.08 0.20 -12.40
C LEU A 222 -5.47 1.45 -13.20
N GLU A 223 -4.57 2.00 -14.01
CA GLU A 223 -4.86 3.13 -14.90
C GLU A 223 -6.00 2.81 -15.89
N GLN A 224 -6.02 1.59 -16.43
CA GLN A 224 -7.06 1.15 -17.35
C GLN A 224 -8.40 0.96 -16.65
N MET A 225 -8.40 0.42 -15.42
CA MET A 225 -9.63 0.11 -14.69
C MET A 225 -10.23 1.30 -13.98
N PHE A 226 -9.40 2.24 -13.52
CA PHE A 226 -9.80 3.43 -12.74
C PHE A 226 -9.37 4.73 -13.44
N PRO A 227 -9.83 4.99 -14.67
CA PRO A 227 -9.36 6.13 -15.47
C PRO A 227 -9.73 7.51 -14.88
N GLU A 228 -10.71 7.54 -13.98
CA GLU A 228 -11.16 8.77 -13.31
C GLU A 228 -10.47 8.98 -11.94
N ALA A 229 -9.75 7.98 -11.44
CA ALA A 229 -9.10 8.05 -10.14
C ALA A 229 -7.72 8.73 -10.22
N ARG A 230 -7.28 9.27 -9.10
CA ARG A 230 -5.89 9.70 -8.92
C ARG A 230 -5.08 8.52 -8.39
N ILE A 231 -4.11 8.06 -9.17
CA ILE A 231 -3.27 6.93 -8.82
C ILE A 231 -1.88 7.45 -8.43
N GLN A 232 -1.41 7.04 -7.25
CA GLN A 232 -0.08 7.35 -6.77
C GLN A 232 0.64 6.08 -6.36
N MET A 233 1.86 5.89 -6.87
CA MET A 233 2.76 4.84 -6.41
C MET A 233 3.69 5.40 -5.34
N VAL A 234 3.86 4.65 -4.24
CA VAL A 234 4.78 4.95 -3.15
C VAL A 234 5.80 3.82 -3.05
N SER A 235 7.08 4.13 -3.10
CA SER A 235 8.16 3.17 -2.81
C SER A 235 8.40 3.13 -1.31
N THR A 236 8.39 1.92 -0.73
CA THR A 236 8.62 1.68 0.68
C THR A 236 9.94 0.96 0.90
N LEU A 237 10.78 1.48 1.77
CA LEU A 237 12.04 0.86 2.13
C LEU A 237 11.81 -0.27 3.14
N VAL A 238 11.74 -1.51 2.67
CA VAL A 238 11.49 -2.69 3.53
C VAL A 238 12.77 -3.16 4.21
N ASN A 239 13.87 -3.20 3.49
CA ASN A 239 15.16 -3.63 4.03
C ASN A 239 16.31 -2.69 3.60
N PRO A 240 16.78 -1.78 4.47
CA PRO A 240 17.85 -0.83 4.12
C PRO A 240 19.18 -1.48 3.72
N LYS A 241 19.43 -2.72 4.16
CA LYS A 241 20.64 -3.48 3.79
C LYS A 241 20.50 -4.14 2.42
N GLY A 242 19.28 -4.25 1.94
CA GLY A 242 18.91 -4.96 0.71
C GLY A 242 19.15 -6.47 0.78
N VAL A 243 18.47 -7.19 -0.08
CA VAL A 243 18.66 -8.64 -0.28
C VAL A 243 19.61 -8.81 -1.47
N THR A 244 20.69 -9.57 -1.29
CA THR A 244 21.65 -9.85 -2.36
C THR A 244 21.04 -10.88 -3.33
N ARG A 245 20.94 -10.50 -4.60
CA ARG A 245 20.54 -11.35 -5.72
C ARG A 245 21.60 -11.24 -6.83
N ASN A 246 21.41 -11.94 -7.92
CA ASN A 246 22.24 -11.79 -9.13
C ASN A 246 22.02 -10.39 -9.75
N GLY A 247 22.73 -9.38 -9.25
CA GLY A 247 22.61 -8.00 -9.68
C GLY A 247 22.60 -7.01 -8.51
N PHE A 248 21.84 -5.93 -8.63
CA PHE A 248 21.70 -4.94 -7.57
C PHE A 248 20.85 -5.49 -6.41
N ARG A 249 21.15 -5.01 -5.20
CA ARG A 249 20.38 -5.37 -4.00
C ARG A 249 19.00 -4.75 -4.06
N ARG A 250 17.98 -5.57 -3.79
CA ARG A 250 16.62 -5.11 -3.60
C ARG A 250 16.46 -4.57 -2.18
N ALA A 251 15.89 -3.38 -2.04
CA ALA A 251 15.68 -2.73 -0.75
C ALA A 251 14.22 -2.30 -0.53
N ASP A 252 13.40 -2.22 -1.57
CA ASP A 252 12.09 -1.60 -1.59
C ASP A 252 10.98 -2.52 -2.13
N GLU A 253 9.77 -2.16 -1.79
CA GLU A 253 8.50 -2.64 -2.33
C GLU A 253 7.63 -1.44 -2.67
N TYR A 254 6.52 -1.66 -3.37
CA TYR A 254 5.68 -0.59 -3.89
C TYR A 254 4.26 -0.70 -3.34
N ILE A 255 3.64 0.45 -3.15
CA ILE A 255 2.25 0.57 -2.76
C ILE A 255 1.57 1.47 -3.78
N TYR A 256 0.52 0.97 -4.43
CA TYR A 256 -0.38 1.80 -5.22
C TYR A 256 -1.52 2.29 -4.35
N VAL A 257 -1.78 3.58 -4.40
CA VAL A 257 -2.91 4.25 -3.74
C VAL A 257 -3.80 4.83 -4.84
N VAL A 258 -4.96 4.24 -5.01
CA VAL A 258 -5.98 4.66 -5.99
C VAL A 258 -7.05 5.44 -5.25
N MET A 259 -7.08 6.75 -5.44
CA MET A 259 -7.99 7.69 -4.78
C MET A 259 -9.15 8.01 -5.71
N ILE A 260 -10.37 7.65 -5.29
CA ILE A 260 -11.60 7.76 -6.08
C ILE A 260 -12.41 8.97 -5.57
N GLY A 261 -12.98 9.73 -6.50
CA GLY A 261 -13.81 10.88 -6.19
C GLY A 261 -13.03 11.98 -5.45
N THR A 262 -13.50 12.35 -4.27
CA THR A 262 -12.91 13.40 -3.43
C THR A 262 -11.82 12.91 -2.48
N ALA A 263 -11.58 11.60 -2.40
CA ALA A 263 -10.58 11.01 -1.51
C ALA A 263 -9.22 11.68 -1.66
N SER A 264 -8.61 12.09 -0.56
CA SER A 264 -7.30 12.73 -0.55
C SER A 264 -6.54 12.41 0.73
N PRO A 265 -5.20 12.32 0.67
CA PRO A 265 -4.42 12.11 1.87
C PRO A 265 -4.56 13.28 2.83
N CYS A 266 -4.90 12.97 4.08
CA CYS A 266 -4.91 13.93 5.17
C CYS A 266 -3.64 13.81 5.99
N PRO A 267 -3.04 14.93 6.46
CA PRO A 267 -1.94 14.85 7.40
C PRO A 267 -2.40 14.13 8.66
N LEU A 268 -1.76 13.01 8.98
CA LEU A 268 -1.98 12.30 10.23
C LEU A 268 -0.85 12.68 11.19
N ASP A 269 -1.20 13.20 12.35
CA ASP A 269 -0.25 13.41 13.42
C ASP A 269 -0.06 12.10 14.19
N LEU A 270 0.97 11.39 13.82
CA LEU A 270 1.40 10.20 14.53
C LEU A 270 2.03 10.59 15.87
N GLY A 271 1.81 9.81 16.92
CA GLY A 271 2.41 10.03 18.22
C GLY A 271 3.95 9.99 18.19
N ILE A 272 4.58 10.40 19.28
CA ILE A 272 6.07 10.47 19.40
C ILE A 272 6.73 9.11 19.12
N GLU A 273 6.03 8.01 19.39
CA GLU A 273 6.46 6.63 19.13
C GLU A 273 6.70 6.34 17.65
N TRP A 274 6.10 7.09 16.75
CA TRP A 274 6.27 6.98 15.29
C TRP A 274 7.33 7.91 14.73
N SER A 275 8.01 8.68 15.58
CA SER A 275 9.07 9.55 15.12
C SER A 275 10.31 8.74 14.69
N PRO A 276 11.09 9.22 13.70
CA PRO A 276 12.34 8.57 13.29
C PRO A 276 13.33 8.40 14.46
N SER A 277 13.22 9.21 15.49
CA SER A 277 14.03 9.14 16.72
C SER A 277 13.62 7.98 17.62
N ALA A 278 12.33 7.61 17.65
CA ALA A 278 11.83 6.47 18.41
C ALA A 278 12.27 5.13 17.80
N ILE A 279 12.35 5.05 16.48
CA ILE A 279 12.78 3.83 15.77
C ILE A 279 14.24 3.48 16.09
N LYS A 280 15.10 4.47 16.28
CA LYS A 280 16.52 4.26 16.63
C LYS A 280 16.71 3.75 18.06
N SER A 281 15.80 4.00 18.98
CA SER A 281 15.91 3.60 20.38
C SER A 281 15.51 2.14 20.66
N LYS A 282 14.77 1.49 19.76
CA LYS A 282 14.38 0.08 19.89
C LYS A 282 15.54 -0.92 19.83
N HIS A 283 16.71 -0.52 19.33
CA HIS A 283 17.89 -1.39 19.25
C HIS A 283 18.79 -1.39 20.52
N GLU A 284 18.52 -0.52 21.50
CA GLU A 284 19.39 -0.38 22.69
C GLU A 284 18.75 -0.88 24.01
N GLY A 285 17.71 -1.67 23.99
CA GLY A 285 17.25 -2.46 25.15
C GLY A 285 16.93 -1.70 26.45
N LYS A 286 16.69 -0.39 26.41
CA LYS A 286 16.26 0.42 27.56
C LYS A 286 14.96 1.14 27.27
N ASN A 287 13.99 1.05 28.19
CA ASN A 287 12.73 1.80 28.20
C ASN A 287 12.98 3.32 28.20
N ASN A 288 13.34 3.87 27.05
CA ASN A 288 13.50 5.31 26.89
C ASN A 288 12.27 5.86 26.15
N ILE A 289 11.54 6.72 26.83
CA ILE A 289 10.56 7.64 26.25
C ILE A 289 11.19 8.28 25.01
N ALA A 290 10.53 8.17 23.87
CA ALA A 290 11.02 8.70 22.60
C ALA A 290 11.42 10.18 22.75
N LYS A 291 12.69 10.46 22.54
CA LYS A 291 13.22 11.84 22.58
C LYS A 291 12.93 12.50 21.24
N LEU A 292 12.33 13.69 21.27
CA LEU A 292 12.14 14.53 20.10
C LEU A 292 13.47 14.73 19.36
N GLY A 293 13.45 14.60 18.04
CA GLY A 293 14.63 14.71 17.16
C GLY A 293 15.12 16.15 16.97
N TRP A 294 15.62 16.76 18.05
CA TRP A 294 16.22 18.08 17.99
C TRP A 294 17.45 18.11 17.08
N THR A 295 17.45 18.98 16.09
CA THR A 295 18.51 19.12 15.10
C THR A 295 19.22 20.46 15.29
N SER A 296 20.52 20.52 15.01
CA SER A 296 21.27 21.78 15.06
C SER A 296 20.69 22.80 14.07
N MET A 297 20.47 24.02 14.57
CA MET A 297 20.00 25.12 13.74
C MET A 297 21.06 25.66 12.78
N MET A 298 22.36 25.33 12.99
CA MET A 298 23.40 25.67 12.05
C MET A 298 23.27 24.80 10.78
N ARG A 299 23.23 25.42 9.61
CA ARG A 299 23.11 24.76 8.32
C ARG A 299 24.37 23.92 8.02
N ARG A 300 24.14 22.73 7.46
CA ARG A 300 25.21 21.82 7.00
C ARG A 300 25.01 21.50 5.52
N GLY A 301 26.06 20.98 4.87
CA GLY A 301 26.03 20.60 3.44
C GLY A 301 26.26 21.79 2.50
N SER A 302 25.77 21.69 1.27
CA SER A 302 25.90 22.74 0.25
C SER A 302 25.21 24.03 0.67
N HIS A 303 25.77 25.16 0.24
CA HIS A 303 25.26 26.51 0.56
C HIS A 303 25.12 26.79 2.07
N SER A 304 26.10 26.36 2.86
CA SER A 304 26.10 26.51 4.32
C SER A 304 27.11 27.56 4.85
N SER A 305 27.77 28.30 3.96
CA SER A 305 28.69 29.38 4.31
C SER A 305 27.98 30.72 4.40
N ARG A 306 28.57 31.67 5.18
CA ARG A 306 28.10 33.05 5.28
C ARG A 306 28.08 33.73 3.92
N GLN A 307 29.11 33.51 3.08
CA GLN A 307 29.26 34.16 1.78
C GLN A 307 28.11 33.82 0.83
N GLU A 308 27.66 32.59 0.89
CA GLU A 308 26.56 32.13 0.03
C GLU A 308 25.16 32.56 0.51
N ARG A 309 25.02 32.85 1.83
CA ARG A 309 23.75 33.21 2.44
C ARG A 309 23.90 34.29 3.52
N MET A 310 24.31 35.49 3.13
CA MET A 310 24.55 36.60 4.03
C MET A 310 23.38 36.95 4.94
N GLY A 311 22.15 36.87 4.44
CA GLY A 311 20.91 37.14 5.21
C GLY A 311 20.66 36.15 6.37
N LEU A 312 21.35 35.02 6.40
CA LEU A 312 21.22 34.00 7.44
C LEU A 312 22.40 34.00 8.46
N TYR A 313 23.23 35.03 8.42
CA TYR A 313 24.27 35.24 9.41
C TYR A 313 23.89 36.40 10.33
N TYR A 314 23.44 36.07 11.53
CA TYR A 314 23.00 37.03 12.57
C TYR A 314 23.21 36.46 13.95
N ALA A 315 23.25 37.34 14.96
CA ALA A 315 23.45 37.00 16.35
C ALA A 315 22.16 36.54 17.03
N ILE A 316 22.26 35.52 17.88
CA ILE A 316 21.19 35.09 18.79
C ILE A 316 21.70 35.33 20.21
N TYR A 317 20.98 36.11 20.99
CA TYR A 317 21.36 36.48 22.35
C TYR A 317 20.70 35.60 23.37
N VAL A 318 21.49 34.87 24.14
CA VAL A 318 21.05 33.89 25.12
C VAL A 318 21.42 34.36 26.52
N ASP A 319 20.47 34.30 27.42
CA ASP A 319 20.73 34.52 28.85
C ASP A 319 21.49 33.31 29.42
N PRO A 320 22.67 33.51 30.01
CA PRO A 320 23.50 32.41 30.47
C PRO A 320 22.93 31.63 31.63
N VAL A 321 22.05 32.24 32.44
CA VAL A 321 21.44 31.62 33.63
C VAL A 321 20.21 30.84 33.25
N SER A 322 19.24 31.49 32.59
CA SER A 322 17.98 30.86 32.22
C SER A 322 18.03 30.01 30.95
N LYS A 323 19.12 30.14 30.16
CA LYS A 323 19.31 29.52 28.85
C LYS A 323 18.17 29.81 27.85
N ASN A 324 17.54 30.98 28.01
CA ASN A 324 16.51 31.45 27.12
C ASN A 324 17.05 32.44 26.09
N ILE A 325 16.50 32.41 24.88
CA ILE A 325 16.77 33.41 23.84
C ILE A 325 16.04 34.68 24.24
N LYS A 326 16.77 35.77 24.46
CA LYS A 326 16.22 37.07 24.84
C LYS A 326 16.05 38.04 23.67
N LYS A 327 16.98 37.96 22.68
CA LYS A 327 17.01 38.89 21.53
C LYS A 327 17.52 38.16 20.30
N ILE A 328 16.99 38.49 19.14
CA ILE A 328 17.49 38.06 17.83
C ILE A 328 18.04 39.32 17.12
N GLY A 329 19.28 39.25 16.71
CA GLY A 329 19.94 40.33 15.98
C GLY A 329 19.46 40.41 14.53
N LYS A 330 19.79 41.53 13.88
CA LYS A 330 19.65 41.69 12.43
C LYS A 330 20.79 40.94 11.72
N SER A 331 20.57 40.61 10.45
CA SER A 331 21.63 40.03 9.60
C SER A 331 22.85 40.98 9.56
N LEU A 332 24.04 40.42 9.84
CA LEU A 332 25.28 41.20 9.92
C LEU A 332 25.93 41.31 8.54
N PRO A 333 26.31 42.54 8.11
CA PRO A 333 27.05 42.78 6.86
C PRO A 333 28.39 42.03 6.86
N GLN A 334 28.95 41.79 5.69
CA GLN A 334 30.25 41.14 5.55
C GLN A 334 31.35 41.98 6.23
N GLY A 335 32.21 41.34 7.02
CA GLY A 335 33.27 42.00 7.79
C GLY A 335 32.85 42.47 9.18
N VAL A 336 31.58 42.38 9.56
CA VAL A 336 31.10 42.68 10.92
C VAL A 336 30.85 41.36 11.66
N ASP A 337 31.68 41.07 12.66
CA ASP A 337 31.62 39.80 13.38
C ASP A 337 31.03 39.90 14.78
N LYS A 338 30.76 41.10 15.26
CA LYS A 338 30.14 41.34 16.57
C LYS A 338 29.09 42.44 16.50
N ASP A 339 27.99 42.23 17.19
CA ASP A 339 27.01 43.27 17.47
C ASP A 339 27.31 43.84 18.86
N THR A 340 27.30 45.17 19.01
CA THR A 340 27.82 45.88 20.19
C THR A 340 26.85 45.96 21.37
N ASP A 341 25.64 45.46 21.26
CA ASP A 341 24.57 45.60 22.26
C ASP A 341 24.34 44.29 23.06
N CYS A 342 25.22 43.93 23.96
CA CYS A 342 25.17 42.67 24.67
C CYS A 342 25.26 42.78 26.20
N LEU A 343 24.55 43.69 26.83
CA LEU A 343 24.52 43.80 28.30
C LEU A 343 24.08 42.49 28.96
N GLY A 344 25.04 41.69 29.45
CA GLY A 344 24.81 40.47 30.24
C GLY A 344 24.31 39.24 29.46
N LEU A 345 24.18 39.30 28.15
CA LEU A 345 23.75 38.18 27.29
C LEU A 345 24.92 37.59 26.53
N ILE A 346 24.90 36.28 26.28
CA ILE A 346 25.88 35.60 25.45
C ILE A 346 25.45 35.69 23.99
N GLN A 347 26.28 36.27 23.15
CA GLN A 347 26.10 36.34 21.70
C GLN A 347 26.47 34.98 21.06
N VAL A 348 25.51 34.35 20.39
CA VAL A 348 25.73 33.11 19.65
C VAL A 348 25.68 33.39 18.17
N LEU A 349 26.75 33.11 17.47
CA LEU A 349 26.88 33.20 16.02
C LEU A 349 26.99 31.80 15.38
N PRO A 350 26.66 31.62 14.09
CA PRO A 350 26.78 30.33 13.43
C PRO A 350 28.27 30.04 13.05
N LEU A 351 29.10 29.82 14.06
CA LEU A 351 30.52 29.47 13.89
C LEU A 351 30.68 27.95 13.94
N ARG A 352 31.49 27.42 13.03
CA ARG A 352 31.87 26.01 13.02
C ARG A 352 33.04 25.75 14.00
N ALA A 353 33.27 24.49 14.34
CA ALA A 353 34.31 24.08 15.27
C ALA A 353 35.71 24.52 14.84
N ASN A 354 35.98 24.74 13.57
CA ASN A 354 37.22 25.27 13.03
C ASN A 354 37.27 26.82 12.98
N GLY A 355 36.28 27.50 13.57
CA GLY A 355 36.16 28.95 13.57
C GLY A 355 35.60 29.58 12.27
N SER A 356 35.36 28.80 11.24
CA SER A 356 34.80 29.30 9.99
C SER A 356 33.35 29.73 10.15
N GLN A 357 32.91 30.74 9.37
CA GLN A 357 31.61 31.35 9.43
C GLN A 357 30.61 30.53 8.59
N GLY A 358 29.65 29.95 9.27
CA GLY A 358 28.50 29.25 8.68
C GLY A 358 27.28 30.16 8.48
N CYS A 359 26.10 29.58 8.43
CA CYS A 359 24.84 30.30 8.47
C CYS A 359 23.77 29.49 9.20
N TRP A 360 22.74 30.19 9.66
CA TRP A 360 21.57 29.54 10.26
C TRP A 360 20.65 28.88 9.23
N GLN A 361 19.76 27.98 9.65
CA GLN A 361 18.77 27.32 8.78
C GLN A 361 17.71 28.30 8.28
N VAL A 362 17.34 29.28 9.09
CA VAL A 362 16.23 30.20 8.86
C VAL A 362 16.63 31.63 9.16
N GLY A 363 15.88 32.60 8.62
CA GLY A 363 16.08 34.02 8.91
C GLY A 363 15.53 34.42 10.27
N PRO A 364 15.85 35.69 10.72
CA PRO A 364 15.45 36.19 12.03
C PRO A 364 13.94 36.13 12.30
N GLN A 365 13.13 36.49 11.32
CA GLN A 365 11.66 36.48 11.47
C GLN A 365 11.11 35.07 11.64
N GLU A 366 11.57 34.13 10.84
CA GLU A 366 11.16 32.74 10.96
C GLU A 366 11.67 32.08 12.26
N LEU A 367 12.84 32.48 12.74
CA LEU A 367 13.34 32.05 14.04
C LEU A 367 12.40 32.52 15.16
N GLN A 368 11.91 33.79 15.11
CA GLN A 368 10.97 34.32 16.09
C GLN A 368 9.67 33.51 16.10
N ASN A 369 9.15 33.14 14.92
CA ASN A 369 7.96 32.30 14.79
C ASN A 369 8.18 30.91 15.40
N ARG A 370 9.34 30.32 15.18
CA ARG A 370 9.68 29.00 15.77
C ARG A 370 9.88 29.04 17.27
N ILE A 371 10.36 30.15 17.81
CA ILE A 371 10.45 30.36 19.26
C ILE A 371 9.05 30.41 19.88
N SER A 372 8.12 31.21 19.29
CA SER A 372 6.74 31.28 19.78
C SER A 372 6.00 29.94 19.73
N GLN A 373 6.35 29.06 18.80
CA GLN A 373 5.85 27.69 18.66
C GLN A 373 6.54 26.68 19.60
N GLY A 374 7.53 27.08 20.42
CA GLY A 374 8.29 26.17 21.26
C GLY A 374 9.19 25.19 20.51
N ARG A 375 9.58 25.54 19.28
CA ARG A 375 10.37 24.71 18.36
C ARG A 375 11.87 24.98 18.41
N ILE A 376 12.33 25.85 19.31
CA ILE A 376 13.74 26.21 19.50
C ILE A 376 14.17 25.82 20.89
N LYS A 377 15.34 25.22 21.02
CA LYS A 377 15.95 24.83 22.29
C LYS A 377 17.41 25.27 22.32
N VAL A 378 17.79 25.94 23.40
CA VAL A 378 19.18 26.20 23.70
C VAL A 378 19.80 24.93 24.31
N GLY A 379 20.85 24.43 23.70
CA GLY A 379 21.57 23.24 24.09
C GLY A 379 22.77 23.53 25.02
N LYS A 380 23.75 22.64 24.98
CA LYS A 380 24.98 22.78 25.79
C LYS A 380 25.82 23.95 25.32
N GLU A 381 26.57 24.50 26.26
CA GLU A 381 27.60 25.52 26.01
C GLU A 381 28.82 24.88 25.35
N THR A 382 29.42 25.61 24.44
CA THR A 382 30.64 25.22 23.72
C THR A 382 31.62 26.40 23.73
N SER A 383 32.87 26.21 23.25
CA SER A 383 33.84 27.27 23.08
C SER A 383 33.40 28.43 22.17
N TYR A 384 32.32 28.24 21.40
CA TYR A 384 31.76 29.24 20.49
C TYR A 384 30.35 29.74 20.94
N GLY A 385 29.98 29.56 22.19
CA GLY A 385 28.70 29.88 22.76
C GLY A 385 27.77 28.67 22.85
N PHE A 386 26.45 28.91 22.93
CA PHE A 386 25.46 27.84 23.05
C PHE A 386 25.14 27.20 21.70
N VAL A 387 24.87 25.88 21.72
CA VAL A 387 24.28 25.20 20.58
C VAL A 387 22.80 25.54 20.51
N ILE A 388 22.33 26.06 19.38
CA ILE A 388 20.94 26.28 19.13
C ILE A 388 20.39 25.10 18.34
N ASN A 389 19.34 24.48 18.85
CA ASN A 389 18.65 23.38 18.20
C ASN A 389 17.22 23.79 17.83
N TYR A 390 16.72 23.23 16.74
CA TYR A 390 15.35 23.42 16.32
C TYR A 390 14.64 22.08 16.11
N LEU A 391 13.34 22.11 16.19
CA LEU A 391 12.48 20.96 15.86
C LEU A 391 12.04 21.07 14.40
N PRO A 392 12.41 20.13 13.51
CA PRO A 392 11.98 20.11 12.12
C PRO A 392 10.45 20.03 11.99
N ASN A 393 9.90 20.41 10.84
CA ASN A 393 8.44 20.41 10.61
C ASN A 393 7.80 19.05 10.87
N GLY A 394 8.41 17.96 10.39
CA GLY A 394 7.92 16.61 10.61
C GLY A 394 7.82 16.22 12.10
N GLU A 395 8.81 16.60 12.91
CA GLU A 395 8.84 16.32 14.35
C GLU A 395 7.89 17.25 15.15
N TYR A 396 7.59 18.44 14.64
CA TYR A 396 6.66 19.38 15.27
C TYR A 396 5.20 18.96 15.04
N ASN A 397 4.87 18.52 13.84
CA ASN A 397 3.53 18.06 13.48
C ASN A 397 3.12 16.80 14.26
N LEU A 398 4.08 15.99 14.72
CA LEU A 398 3.85 14.86 15.60
C LEU A 398 3.34 15.25 17.00
N LYS A 399 3.38 16.53 17.35
CA LYS A 399 3.02 17.02 18.69
C LYS A 399 1.56 17.45 18.83
N SER A 400 0.82 17.63 17.75
CA SER A 400 -0.42 18.43 17.75
C SER A 400 -1.68 17.73 17.28
N ALA A 401 -1.70 16.42 16.99
CA ALA A 401 -2.89 15.81 16.41
C ALA A 401 -3.52 14.64 17.19
N THR A 402 -4.81 14.72 17.21
CA THR A 402 -5.71 13.65 17.64
C THR A 402 -6.93 13.62 16.74
N LYS A 403 -7.11 12.53 15.96
CA LYS A 403 -8.43 11.97 15.57
C LYS A 403 -8.27 10.58 14.91
N PRO A 404 -9.18 9.63 15.20
CA PRO A 404 -9.07 8.25 14.74
C PRO A 404 -9.49 8.07 13.27
N PHE A 405 -8.88 7.08 12.62
CA PHE A 405 -9.13 6.66 11.25
C PHE A 405 -9.66 5.23 11.23
N ASN A 406 -10.66 4.94 10.39
CA ASN A 406 -11.21 3.60 10.23
C ASN A 406 -10.65 2.94 8.98
N LEU A 407 -9.90 1.85 9.14
CA LEU A 407 -9.29 1.08 8.05
C LEU A 407 -9.97 -0.29 7.93
N LEU A 408 -10.42 -0.64 6.72
CA LEU A 408 -10.84 -1.99 6.39
C LEU A 408 -9.69 -2.72 5.68
N LEU A 409 -9.23 -3.84 6.26
CA LEU A 409 -8.17 -4.67 5.69
C LEU A 409 -8.79 -5.90 5.02
N ALA A 410 -8.59 -6.07 3.73
CA ALA A 410 -8.88 -7.29 3.01
C ALA A 410 -7.59 -7.96 2.54
N CYS A 411 -7.27 -9.14 3.05
CA CYS A 411 -6.15 -9.94 2.56
C CYS A 411 -6.64 -10.84 1.42
N THR A 412 -6.00 -10.79 0.25
CA THR A 412 -6.35 -11.59 -0.92
C THR A 412 -5.56 -12.90 -1.00
N CYS A 413 -5.12 -13.44 0.14
CA CYS A 413 -4.45 -14.74 0.16
C CYS A 413 -5.47 -15.89 0.08
N PRO A 414 -5.31 -16.88 -0.79
CA PRO A 414 -6.10 -18.08 -0.70
C PRO A 414 -5.69 -18.88 0.54
N LEU A 415 -6.66 -19.11 1.44
CA LEU A 415 -6.63 -20.05 2.56
C LEU A 415 -5.49 -19.88 3.58
N VAL A 416 -5.77 -19.12 4.63
CA VAL A 416 -5.18 -19.40 5.95
C VAL A 416 -6.06 -20.41 6.65
N THR A 417 -5.84 -21.69 6.40
CA THR A 417 -6.20 -22.75 7.32
C THR A 417 -5.02 -22.95 8.24
N GLU A 418 -5.01 -22.28 9.39
CA GLU A 418 -4.34 -22.71 10.61
C GLU A 418 -4.32 -21.58 11.64
N PHE A 419 -5.42 -21.46 12.38
CA PHE A 419 -5.42 -21.02 13.77
C PHE A 419 -6.31 -21.97 14.55
N ALA A 420 -5.79 -23.14 14.84
CA ALA A 420 -6.19 -23.94 15.97
C ALA A 420 -4.92 -24.64 16.44
N ASP A 421 -4.53 -24.27 17.62
CA ASP A 421 -3.75 -24.97 18.63
C ASP A 421 -2.68 -24.06 19.26
N ASN A 422 -3.08 -23.38 20.30
CA ASN A 422 -2.61 -23.25 21.68
C ASN A 422 -3.12 -21.96 22.32
#